data_8fd5c2cd554b88bee6511c881d7e55bb
#
_entry.id   8fd5c2cd554b88bee6511c881d7e55bb
#
_cell.length_a   1.000
_cell.length_b   1.000
_cell.length_c   1.000
_cell.angle_alpha   90.00
_cell.angle_beta   90.00
_cell.angle_gamma   90.00
#
_symmetry.space_group_name_H-M   'P 1'
#
loop_
_entity.id
_entity.type
_entity.pdbx_description
1 polymer ?
#
loop_
_entity_poly.entity_id
_entity_poly.type
_entity_poly.pdbx_seq_one_letter_code
_entity_poly.pdbx_strand_id
1 'polypeptide(L)'
;MKKVELKVIEKEKGKMSAEQKQNKEILKPADASPSTVTEEVNALVAKAVEAGEKMRGFAQEQLDAIVKAMTLAGVDNHVELAKLAWTETGKGVYEDKITKNLFATEYIYNSIKDAKTIGVVEENHEEGYMKIAEPIGVIAALTPVTNPTSTTMFKCLIALKSGNPIIFSFHPQALKAS
;
A
#
# COMPACT_ATOMS: atom_id res chain seq x y z
N MET A 1 -54.20 10.98 2.62
CA MET A 1 -52.80 10.84 3.08
C MET A 1 -52.49 9.38 3.26
N LYS A 2 -51.76 8.74 2.38
CA LYS A 2 -51.37 7.32 2.48
C LYS A 2 -50.08 7.24 3.27
N LYS A 3 -50.08 6.49 4.37
CA LYS A 3 -48.91 6.12 5.16
C LYS A 3 -48.00 5.25 4.28
N VAL A 4 -46.76 5.70 4.08
CA VAL A 4 -45.70 4.88 3.50
C VAL A 4 -45.12 4.05 4.65
N GLU A 5 -45.40 2.76 4.64
CA GLU A 5 -44.72 1.80 5.54
C GLU A 5 -43.29 1.60 5.03
N LEU A 6 -42.33 2.04 5.84
CA LEU A 6 -40.92 1.68 5.68
C LEU A 6 -40.78 0.19 6.06
N LYS A 7 -40.71 -0.68 5.07
CA LYS A 7 -40.23 -2.04 5.27
C LYS A 7 -38.74 -1.96 5.62
N VAL A 8 -38.44 -2.18 6.89
CA VAL A 8 -37.08 -2.46 7.35
C VAL A 8 -36.70 -3.80 6.72
N ILE A 9 -35.75 -3.74 5.78
CA ILE A 9 -35.11 -4.95 5.26
C ILE A 9 -34.25 -5.50 6.40
N GLU A 10 -34.76 -6.53 7.08
CA GLU A 10 -33.94 -7.34 7.97
C GLU A 10 -32.80 -7.94 7.14
N LYS A 11 -31.59 -7.41 7.36
CA LYS A 11 -30.37 -7.98 6.84
C LYS A 11 -30.28 -9.43 7.32
N GLU A 12 -30.45 -10.37 6.43
CA GLU A 12 -30.04 -11.74 6.67
C GLU A 12 -28.62 -11.71 7.24
N LYS A 13 -28.47 -12.19 8.46
CA LYS A 13 -27.16 -12.49 9.07
C LYS A 13 -26.57 -13.62 8.23
N GLY A 14 -25.85 -13.25 7.17
CA GLY A 14 -25.22 -14.19 6.26
C GLY A 14 -24.35 -15.15 7.06
N LYS A 15 -24.64 -16.45 6.97
CA LYS A 15 -23.73 -17.49 7.47
C LYS A 15 -22.39 -17.29 6.79
N MET A 16 -21.36 -17.06 7.58
CA MET A 16 -19.97 -16.95 7.07
C MET A 16 -19.69 -18.13 6.13
N SER A 17 -19.14 -17.85 4.95
CA SER A 17 -18.71 -18.88 4.01
C SER A 17 -17.62 -19.77 4.64
N ALA A 18 -17.43 -20.96 4.09
CA ALA A 18 -16.36 -21.87 4.54
C ALA A 18 -14.98 -21.21 4.47
N GLU A 19 -14.74 -20.37 3.44
CA GLU A 19 -13.52 -19.57 3.32
C GLU A 19 -13.35 -18.51 4.40
N GLN A 20 -14.45 -17.86 4.82
CA GLN A 20 -14.42 -16.90 5.93
C GLN A 20 -14.16 -17.58 7.27
N LYS A 21 -14.57 -18.84 7.44
CA LYS A 21 -14.26 -19.64 8.62
C LYS A 21 -12.80 -20.09 8.62
N GLN A 22 -12.27 -20.46 7.46
CA GLN A 22 -10.86 -20.86 7.29
C GLN A 22 -9.92 -19.66 7.53
N ASN A 23 -10.29 -18.46 7.10
CA ASN A 23 -9.55 -17.24 7.40
C ASN A 23 -9.58 -16.84 8.89
N LYS A 24 -10.60 -17.27 9.64
CA LYS A 24 -10.63 -17.07 11.10
C LYS A 24 -9.66 -18.00 11.84
N GLU A 25 -9.34 -19.13 11.26
CA GLU A 25 -8.38 -20.09 11.83
C GLU A 25 -6.91 -19.66 11.61
N ILE A 26 -6.66 -18.92 10.53
CA ILE A 26 -5.34 -18.30 10.25
C ILE A 26 -5.02 -17.16 11.25
N LEU A 27 -6.01 -16.65 11.96
CA LEU A 27 -5.89 -15.55 12.93
C LEU A 27 -5.43 -15.96 14.33
N LYS A 28 -5.16 -17.24 14.58
CA LYS A 28 -4.42 -17.61 15.79
C LYS A 28 -2.99 -17.09 15.62
N PRO A 29 -2.48 -16.23 16.54
CA PRO A 29 -1.06 -15.93 16.52
C PRO A 29 -0.36 -17.28 16.54
N ALA A 30 0.50 -17.54 15.56
CA ALA A 30 1.41 -18.67 15.65
C ALA A 30 2.09 -18.56 17.02
N ASP A 31 2.30 -19.70 17.70
CA ASP A 31 3.04 -19.81 18.96
C ASP A 31 4.53 -19.48 18.75
N ALA A 32 4.82 -18.42 18.01
CA ALA A 32 6.16 -17.90 17.78
C ALA A 32 6.64 -17.25 19.07
N SER A 33 7.72 -17.74 19.60
CA SER A 33 8.38 -17.10 20.74
C SER A 33 8.77 -15.67 20.36
N PRO A 34 8.78 -14.72 21.27
CA PRO A 34 9.22 -13.34 20.99
C PRO A 34 10.59 -13.24 20.31
N SER A 35 11.49 -14.20 20.57
CA SER A 35 12.79 -14.33 19.92
C SER A 35 12.66 -14.61 18.42
N THR A 36 11.79 -15.53 18.01
CA THR A 36 11.58 -15.90 16.60
C THR A 36 11.00 -14.75 15.79
N VAL A 37 10.03 -14.00 16.35
CA VAL A 37 9.46 -12.82 15.69
C VAL A 37 10.50 -11.72 15.49
N THR A 38 11.34 -11.50 16.53
CA THR A 38 12.42 -10.51 16.46
C THR A 38 13.43 -10.88 15.37
N GLU A 39 13.81 -12.15 15.26
CA GLU A 39 14.72 -12.64 14.23
C GLU A 39 14.16 -12.47 12.83
N GLU A 40 12.87 -12.78 12.61
CA GLU A 40 12.19 -12.58 11.32
C GLU A 40 12.15 -11.10 10.93
N VAL A 41 11.77 -10.22 11.87
CA VAL A 41 11.73 -8.76 11.62
C VAL A 41 13.13 -8.24 11.30
N ASN A 42 14.15 -8.64 12.06
CA ASN A 42 15.52 -8.22 11.81
C ASN A 42 16.03 -8.69 10.45
N ALA A 43 15.67 -9.88 10.01
CA ALA A 43 16.02 -10.38 8.68
C ALA A 43 15.35 -9.57 7.56
N LEU A 44 14.08 -9.17 7.73
CA LEU A 44 13.39 -8.28 6.78
C LEU A 44 14.02 -6.89 6.73
N VAL A 45 14.37 -6.34 7.89
CA VAL A 45 15.04 -5.03 7.99
C VAL A 45 16.42 -5.09 7.33
N ALA A 46 17.19 -6.14 7.53
CA ALA A 46 18.50 -6.30 6.90
C ALA A 46 18.38 -6.33 5.36
N LYS A 47 17.42 -7.07 4.83
CA LYS A 47 17.14 -7.08 3.37
C LYS A 47 16.71 -5.70 2.84
N ALA A 48 15.89 -4.99 3.59
CA ALA A 48 15.44 -3.66 3.20
C ALA A 48 16.59 -2.64 3.24
N VAL A 49 17.48 -2.72 4.23
CA VAL A 49 18.69 -1.89 4.28
C VAL A 49 19.58 -2.16 3.08
N GLU A 50 19.85 -3.44 2.75
CA GLU A 50 20.63 -3.81 1.56
C GLU A 50 20.00 -3.27 0.26
N ALA A 51 18.67 -3.37 0.14
CA ALA A 51 17.95 -2.79 -1.00
C ALA A 51 18.10 -1.27 -1.07
N GLY A 52 18.01 -0.59 0.08
CA GLY A 52 18.22 0.86 0.20
C GLY A 52 19.61 1.28 -0.22
N GLU A 53 20.64 0.54 0.18
CA GLU A 53 22.03 0.82 -0.25
C GLU A 53 22.18 0.72 -1.78
N LYS A 54 21.55 -0.28 -2.41
CA LYS A 54 21.54 -0.40 -3.87
C LYS A 54 20.81 0.77 -4.55
N MET A 55 19.74 1.27 -3.94
CA MET A 55 18.95 2.38 -4.48
C MET A 55 19.64 3.74 -4.32
N ARG A 56 20.57 3.91 -3.39
CA ARG A 56 21.30 5.18 -3.18
C ARG A 56 22.07 5.65 -4.41
N GLY A 57 22.45 4.71 -5.29
CA GLY A 57 23.13 5.03 -6.54
C GLY A 57 22.19 5.38 -7.70
N PHE A 58 20.88 5.37 -7.50
CA PHE A 58 19.92 5.64 -8.57
C PHE A 58 19.79 7.15 -8.82
N ALA A 59 19.74 7.51 -10.10
CA ALA A 59 19.34 8.83 -10.53
C ALA A 59 17.82 9.02 -10.41
N GLN A 60 17.36 10.26 -10.39
CA GLN A 60 15.92 10.58 -10.32
C GLN A 60 15.13 9.90 -11.45
N GLU A 61 15.69 9.88 -12.66
CA GLU A 61 15.07 9.28 -13.85
C GLU A 61 14.83 7.77 -13.69
N GLN A 62 15.72 7.08 -12.98
CA GLN A 62 15.58 5.64 -12.69
C GLN A 62 14.43 5.38 -11.72
N LEU A 63 14.33 6.19 -10.65
CA LEU A 63 13.20 6.10 -9.71
C LEU A 63 11.89 6.45 -10.40
N ASP A 64 11.88 7.47 -11.24
CA ASP A 64 10.71 7.91 -12.01
C ASP A 64 10.23 6.82 -12.99
N ALA A 65 11.15 6.12 -13.64
CA ALA A 65 10.83 5.00 -14.52
C ALA A 65 10.21 3.83 -13.74
N ILE A 66 10.75 3.49 -12.57
CA ILE A 66 10.20 2.45 -11.69
C ILE A 66 8.78 2.82 -11.24
N VAL A 67 8.60 4.03 -10.72
CA VAL A 67 7.29 4.51 -10.23
C VAL A 67 6.27 4.53 -11.36
N LYS A 68 6.66 4.96 -12.56
CA LYS A 68 5.80 4.93 -13.76
C LYS A 68 5.38 3.51 -14.11
N ALA A 69 6.32 2.56 -14.15
CA ALA A 69 6.01 1.16 -14.47
C ALA A 69 5.06 0.54 -13.44
N MET A 70 5.27 0.80 -12.16
CA MET A 70 4.39 0.36 -11.08
C MET A 70 2.99 0.97 -11.18
N THR A 71 2.91 2.26 -11.52
CA THR A 71 1.62 2.93 -11.73
C THR A 71 0.83 2.28 -12.86
N LEU A 72 1.48 2.02 -14.01
CA LEU A 72 0.82 1.36 -15.14
C LEU A 72 0.32 -0.03 -14.76
N ALA A 73 1.14 -0.83 -14.07
CA ALA A 73 0.73 -2.13 -13.59
C ALA A 73 -0.47 -2.06 -12.63
N GLY A 74 -0.50 -1.06 -11.74
CA GLY A 74 -1.63 -0.84 -10.83
C GLY A 74 -2.90 -0.39 -11.56
N VAL A 75 -2.76 0.49 -12.57
CA VAL A 75 -3.88 0.93 -13.42
C VAL A 75 -4.42 -0.23 -14.24
N ASP A 76 -3.58 -1.04 -14.86
CA ASP A 76 -4.03 -2.18 -15.68
C ASP A 76 -4.79 -3.23 -14.87
N ASN A 77 -4.48 -3.37 -13.58
CA ASN A 77 -5.07 -4.39 -12.71
C ASN A 77 -6.08 -3.81 -11.68
N HIS A 78 -6.43 -2.52 -11.74
CA HIS A 78 -7.21 -1.85 -10.70
C HIS A 78 -8.59 -2.48 -10.42
N VAL A 79 -9.26 -2.99 -11.47
CA VAL A 79 -10.58 -3.63 -11.37
C VAL A 79 -10.47 -5.01 -10.72
N GLU A 80 -9.50 -5.82 -11.17
CA GLU A 80 -9.29 -7.17 -10.66
C GLU A 80 -8.86 -7.14 -9.19
N LEU A 81 -7.92 -6.25 -8.85
CA LEU A 81 -7.49 -6.03 -7.47
C LEU A 81 -8.62 -5.54 -6.56
N ALA A 82 -9.52 -4.69 -7.07
CA ALA A 82 -10.70 -4.27 -6.32
C ALA A 82 -11.64 -5.43 -6.04
N LYS A 83 -11.86 -6.30 -7.03
CA LYS A 83 -12.68 -7.52 -6.89
C LYS A 83 -12.07 -8.47 -5.86
N LEU A 84 -10.76 -8.70 -5.94
CA LEU A 84 -10.04 -9.55 -5.00
C LEU A 84 -10.17 -9.02 -3.57
N ALA A 85 -9.90 -7.74 -3.35
CA ALA A 85 -10.00 -7.10 -2.05
C ALA A 85 -11.43 -7.15 -1.47
N TRP A 86 -12.44 -6.92 -2.31
CA TRP A 86 -13.83 -6.99 -1.90
C TRP A 86 -14.25 -8.42 -1.54
N THR A 87 -13.87 -9.40 -2.36
CA THR A 87 -14.20 -10.81 -2.14
C THR A 87 -13.55 -11.36 -0.87
N GLU A 88 -12.26 -11.04 -0.66
CA GLU A 88 -11.52 -11.53 0.51
C GLU A 88 -11.98 -10.89 1.81
N THR A 89 -12.17 -9.58 1.81
CA THR A 89 -12.41 -8.83 3.05
C THR A 89 -13.88 -8.66 3.40
N GLY A 90 -14.78 -8.70 2.42
CA GLY A 90 -16.19 -8.36 2.59
C GLY A 90 -16.42 -6.90 3.02
N LYS A 91 -15.45 -6.00 2.85
CA LYS A 91 -15.50 -4.62 3.32
C LYS A 91 -15.71 -3.63 2.18
N GLY A 92 -16.61 -2.66 2.43
CA GLY A 92 -16.88 -1.55 1.52
C GLY A 92 -17.67 -1.95 0.27
N VAL A 93 -17.73 -1.05 -0.71
CA VAL A 93 -18.42 -1.20 -1.99
C VAL A 93 -17.38 -1.50 -3.07
N TYR A 94 -17.69 -2.44 -3.94
CA TYR A 94 -16.77 -2.89 -4.99
C TYR A 94 -16.38 -1.77 -5.96
N GLU A 95 -17.36 -1.01 -6.45
CA GLU A 95 -17.18 0.09 -7.39
C GLU A 95 -16.31 1.21 -6.78
N ASP A 96 -16.50 1.49 -5.50
CA ASP A 96 -15.67 2.46 -4.78
C ASP A 96 -14.22 1.98 -4.66
N LYS A 97 -13.99 0.67 -4.53
CA LYS A 97 -12.62 0.11 -4.50
C LYS A 97 -11.90 0.25 -5.84
N ILE A 98 -12.63 0.13 -6.97
CA ILE A 98 -12.10 0.39 -8.30
C ILE A 98 -11.61 1.84 -8.37
N THR A 99 -12.46 2.78 -7.98
CA THR A 99 -12.13 4.22 -7.97
C THR A 99 -10.95 4.52 -7.04
N LYS A 100 -10.91 3.90 -5.85
CA LYS A 100 -9.80 4.06 -4.91
C LYS A 100 -8.47 3.52 -5.45
N ASN A 101 -8.50 2.42 -6.17
CA ASN A 101 -7.29 1.87 -6.79
C ASN A 101 -6.75 2.80 -7.88
N LEU A 102 -7.62 3.38 -8.72
CA LEU A 102 -7.23 4.41 -9.68
C LEU A 102 -6.68 5.66 -9.00
N PHE A 103 -7.33 6.12 -7.93
CA PHE A 103 -6.85 7.25 -7.16
C PHE A 103 -5.44 6.98 -6.59
N ALA A 104 -5.25 5.80 -6.00
CA ALA A 104 -3.98 5.40 -5.38
C ALA A 104 -2.83 5.18 -6.38
N THR A 105 -3.12 5.08 -7.66
CA THR A 105 -2.14 4.87 -8.75
C THR A 105 -2.06 6.08 -9.66
N GLU A 106 -3.00 6.27 -10.56
CA GLU A 106 -2.98 7.31 -11.59
C GLU A 106 -2.93 8.73 -11.00
N TYR A 107 -3.85 9.04 -10.07
CA TYR A 107 -3.92 10.39 -9.50
C TYR A 107 -2.69 10.70 -8.64
N ILE A 108 -2.24 9.74 -7.84
CA ILE A 108 -1.02 9.89 -7.03
C ILE A 108 0.20 10.08 -7.94
N TYR A 109 0.34 9.23 -8.97
CA TYR A 109 1.43 9.38 -9.93
C TYR A 109 1.44 10.77 -10.56
N ASN A 110 0.31 11.23 -11.05
CA ASN A 110 0.22 12.55 -11.67
C ASN A 110 0.58 13.70 -10.71
N SER A 111 0.36 13.53 -9.41
CA SER A 111 0.73 14.53 -8.41
C SER A 111 2.21 14.53 -8.05
N ILE A 112 2.92 13.39 -8.23
CA ILE A 112 4.31 13.25 -7.79
C ILE A 112 5.33 13.10 -8.93
N LYS A 113 4.90 12.84 -10.18
CA LYS A 113 5.77 12.50 -11.31
C LYS A 113 6.85 13.54 -11.57
N ASP A 114 6.51 14.82 -11.45
CA ASP A 114 7.40 15.94 -11.73
C ASP A 114 8.18 16.42 -10.49
N ALA A 115 7.93 15.81 -9.33
CA ALA A 115 8.63 16.16 -8.10
C ALA A 115 10.05 15.61 -8.11
N LYS A 116 11.04 16.47 -7.82
CA LYS A 116 12.41 16.05 -7.55
C LYS A 116 12.50 15.62 -6.08
N THR A 117 12.89 14.37 -5.85
CA THR A 117 12.80 13.73 -4.53
C THR A 117 14.12 13.19 -4.00
N ILE A 118 15.18 13.30 -4.81
CA ILE A 118 16.54 12.95 -4.41
C ILE A 118 17.54 13.99 -4.96
N GLY A 119 18.66 14.15 -4.27
CA GLY A 119 19.74 15.09 -4.62
C GLY A 119 19.32 16.54 -4.40
N VAL A 120 20.00 17.45 -5.08
CA VAL A 120 19.74 18.90 -4.94
C VAL A 120 18.37 19.25 -5.52
N VAL A 121 17.42 19.63 -4.67
CA VAL A 121 16.03 19.98 -5.05
C VAL A 121 15.84 21.49 -5.23
N GLU A 122 16.66 22.29 -4.57
CA GLU A 122 16.65 23.76 -4.67
C GLU A 122 18.04 24.31 -4.41
N GLU A 123 18.45 25.31 -5.16
CA GLU A 123 19.68 26.06 -4.94
C GLU A 123 19.36 27.55 -5.02
N ASN A 124 19.71 28.30 -3.98
CA ASN A 124 19.50 29.73 -3.92
C ASN A 124 20.86 30.44 -3.71
N HIS A 125 21.39 30.98 -4.78
CA HIS A 125 22.68 31.67 -4.77
C HIS A 125 22.63 33.03 -4.08
N GLU A 126 21.46 33.70 -4.04
CA GLU A 126 21.32 35.01 -3.40
C GLU A 126 21.31 34.88 -1.87
N GLU A 127 20.65 33.86 -1.34
CA GLU A 127 20.59 33.60 0.09
C GLU A 127 21.68 32.62 0.56
N GLY A 128 22.43 32.02 -0.36
CA GLY A 128 23.58 31.16 -0.07
C GLY A 128 23.20 29.79 0.54
N TYR A 129 22.07 29.19 0.15
CA TYR A 129 21.69 27.86 0.61
C TYR A 129 21.37 26.89 -0.53
N MET A 130 21.44 25.59 -0.19
CA MET A 130 21.07 24.49 -1.05
C MET A 130 20.17 23.52 -0.25
N LYS A 131 19.04 23.08 -0.83
CA LYS A 131 18.20 22.03 -0.26
C LYS A 131 18.51 20.71 -0.95
N ILE A 132 18.84 19.71 -0.14
CA ILE A 132 19.13 18.34 -0.64
C ILE A 132 18.07 17.41 -0.07
N ALA A 133 17.42 16.65 -0.96
CA ALA A 133 16.52 15.57 -0.58
C ALA A 133 17.28 14.25 -0.52
N GLU A 134 17.12 13.52 0.58
CA GLU A 134 17.74 12.22 0.78
C GLU A 134 16.71 11.21 1.31
N PRO A 135 16.85 9.92 0.96
CA PRO A 135 16.05 8.87 1.57
C PRO A 135 16.21 8.83 3.09
N ILE A 136 15.10 8.69 3.80
CA ILE A 136 15.10 8.59 5.28
C ILE A 136 15.47 7.20 5.79
N GLY A 137 15.43 6.18 4.92
CA GLY A 137 15.73 4.78 5.25
C GLY A 137 14.53 3.86 5.12
N VAL A 138 14.57 2.75 5.84
CA VAL A 138 13.53 1.70 5.77
C VAL A 138 12.20 2.19 6.31
N ILE A 139 11.15 2.06 5.50
CA ILE A 139 9.79 2.41 5.88
C ILE A 139 9.02 1.15 6.33
N ALA A 140 8.45 1.18 7.53
CA ALA A 140 7.51 0.17 7.98
C ALA A 140 6.08 0.58 7.62
N ALA A 141 5.41 -0.19 6.77
CA ALA A 141 4.11 0.15 6.20
C ALA A 141 3.03 -0.83 6.65
N LEU A 142 2.10 -0.36 7.48
CA LEU A 142 0.92 -1.12 7.86
C LEU A 142 -0.17 -0.97 6.82
N THR A 143 -0.81 -2.08 6.44
CA THR A 143 -1.92 -2.10 5.47
C THR A 143 -3.23 -2.50 6.15
N PRO A 144 -4.29 -1.67 6.06
CA PRO A 144 -5.56 -1.96 6.71
C PRO A 144 -6.41 -2.97 5.91
N VAL A 145 -7.33 -3.64 6.60
CA VAL A 145 -8.30 -4.56 5.96
C VAL A 145 -9.28 -3.86 5.02
N THR A 146 -9.58 -2.58 5.28
CA THR A 146 -10.60 -1.85 4.53
C THR A 146 -10.16 -1.43 3.13
N ASN A 147 -8.87 -1.12 2.96
CA ASN A 147 -8.29 -0.63 1.70
C ASN A 147 -6.91 -1.29 1.43
N PRO A 148 -6.83 -2.62 1.34
CA PRO A 148 -5.55 -3.32 1.25
C PRO A 148 -4.79 -2.94 -0.03
N THR A 149 -5.41 -3.09 -1.20
CA THR A 149 -4.79 -2.85 -2.51
C THR A 149 -4.37 -1.40 -2.71
N SER A 150 -5.30 -0.46 -2.54
CA SER A 150 -5.01 0.97 -2.74
C SER A 150 -3.94 1.48 -1.78
N THR A 151 -3.94 1.03 -0.52
CA THR A 151 -2.92 1.44 0.46
C THR A 151 -1.54 0.88 0.12
N THR A 152 -1.46 -0.37 -0.33
CA THR A 152 -0.19 -0.98 -0.76
C THR A 152 0.38 -0.23 -1.96
N MET A 153 -0.42 -0.02 -3.02
CA MET A 153 0.01 0.71 -4.22
C MET A 153 0.48 2.12 -3.89
N PHE A 154 -0.35 2.89 -3.16
CA PHE A 154 0.00 4.25 -2.75
C PHE A 154 1.33 4.32 -1.99
N LYS A 155 1.49 3.48 -0.97
CA LYS A 155 2.71 3.49 -0.14
C LYS A 155 3.95 3.07 -0.92
N CYS A 156 3.82 2.10 -1.84
CA CYS A 156 4.91 1.74 -2.74
C CYS A 156 5.35 2.92 -3.59
N LEU A 157 4.41 3.61 -4.25
CA LEU A 157 4.74 4.72 -5.17
C LEU A 157 5.49 5.84 -4.45
N ILE A 158 4.99 6.28 -3.29
CA ILE A 158 5.62 7.40 -2.56
C ILE A 158 6.96 7.02 -1.93
N ALA A 159 7.09 5.78 -1.41
CA ALA A 159 8.34 5.31 -0.83
C ALA A 159 9.44 5.20 -1.89
N LEU A 160 9.16 4.54 -3.01
CA LEU A 160 10.15 4.36 -4.08
C LEU A 160 10.45 5.65 -4.83
N LYS A 161 9.46 6.55 -5.02
CA LYS A 161 9.71 7.88 -5.59
C LYS A 161 10.77 8.66 -4.79
N SER A 162 10.80 8.48 -3.48
CA SER A 162 11.75 9.13 -2.58
C SER A 162 12.97 8.24 -2.22
N GLY A 163 13.21 7.16 -2.98
CA GLY A 163 14.37 6.29 -2.81
C GLY A 163 14.37 5.46 -1.52
N ASN A 164 13.23 5.32 -0.86
CA ASN A 164 13.14 4.58 0.40
C ASN A 164 12.72 3.13 0.19
N PRO A 165 13.44 2.15 0.74
CA PRO A 165 12.96 0.77 0.82
C PRO A 165 11.79 0.66 1.79
N ILE A 166 10.87 -0.26 1.51
CA ILE A 166 9.62 -0.40 2.26
C ILE A 166 9.36 -1.85 2.64
N ILE A 167 8.95 -2.07 3.89
CA ILE A 167 8.51 -3.37 4.40
C ILE A 167 7.02 -3.25 4.74
N PHE A 168 6.22 -4.18 4.20
CA PHE A 168 4.79 -4.22 4.47
C PHE A 168 4.44 -5.18 5.59
N SER A 169 3.51 -4.75 6.44
CA SER A 169 2.78 -5.60 7.37
C SER A 169 1.31 -5.56 6.96
N PHE A 170 0.86 -6.64 6.33
CA PHE A 170 -0.49 -6.76 5.80
C PHE A 170 -1.46 -7.20 6.89
N HIS A 171 -2.70 -6.70 6.80
CA HIS A 171 -3.74 -7.15 7.72
C HIS A 171 -4.07 -8.63 7.48
N PRO A 172 -4.17 -9.49 8.52
CA PRO A 172 -4.39 -10.93 8.36
C PRO A 172 -5.63 -11.32 7.54
N GLN A 173 -6.65 -10.46 7.50
CA GLN A 173 -7.88 -10.68 6.71
C GLN A 173 -7.79 -10.16 5.26
N ALA A 174 -6.62 -9.73 4.80
CA ALA A 174 -6.41 -9.17 3.47
C ALA A 174 -5.06 -9.58 2.87
N LEU A 175 -4.58 -10.78 3.18
CA LEU A 175 -3.26 -11.27 2.76
C LEU A 175 -3.18 -11.54 1.25
N LYS A 176 -4.29 -11.97 0.61
CA LYS A 176 -4.33 -12.25 -0.81
C LYS A 176 -4.42 -10.98 -1.66
N ALA A 177 -5.04 -9.93 -1.10
CA ALA A 177 -5.29 -8.67 -1.79
C ALA A 177 -4.19 -7.62 -1.57
N SER A 178 -3.22 -7.90 -0.70
CA SER A 178 -2.18 -6.92 -0.32
C SER A 178 -0.84 -7.09 -1.01
#